data_ece5e3d1354e11c9f933f9d39e01d91e
#
_entry.id   ece5e3d1354e11c9f933f9d39e01d91e
#
_cell.length_a   1.000
_cell.length_b   1.000
_cell.length_c   1.000
_cell.angle_alpha   90.00
_cell.angle_beta   90.00
_cell.angle_gamma   90.00
#
_symmetry.space_group_name_H-M   'P 1'
#
loop_
_entity.id
_entity.type
_entity.pdbx_description
1 polymer ?
#
loop_
_entity_poly.entity_id
_entity_poly.type
_entity_poly.pdbx_seq_one_letter_code
_entity_poly.pdbx_strand_id
1 'polypeptide(L)'
;AKKYPNLKIVIAHYFWPEVEYCYEVTSDISNIYYDTSGLGDDEVITETGLDKIKDAIVKTVAKKPYSLVFGTDYAMCDIEKHINLINCLNLTSQEKANIFSKNAISLFKIKVDE
;
A
#
# COMPACT_ATOMS: atom_id res chain seq x y z
N ALA A 1 -13.00 -8.12 9.51
CA ALA A 1 -11.98 -7.45 10.32
C ALA A 1 -12.48 -7.20 11.74
N LYS A 2 -13.55 -6.44 11.92
CA LYS A 2 -14.06 -6.05 13.24
C LYS A 2 -14.39 -7.23 14.16
N LYS A 3 -14.92 -8.33 13.59
CA LYS A 3 -15.27 -9.55 14.33
C LYS A 3 -14.01 -10.28 14.87
N TYR A 4 -12.88 -10.09 14.22
CA TYR A 4 -11.62 -10.76 14.57
C TYR A 4 -10.49 -9.71 14.65
N PRO A 5 -10.47 -8.90 15.73
CA PRO A 5 -9.57 -7.74 15.81
C PRO A 5 -8.07 -8.10 15.87
N ASN A 6 -7.75 -9.34 16.27
CA ASN A 6 -6.36 -9.81 16.32
C ASN A 6 -5.88 -10.41 15.00
N LEU A 7 -6.79 -10.62 14.03
CA LEU A 7 -6.44 -11.11 12.71
C LEU A 7 -5.96 -9.94 11.85
N LYS A 8 -4.72 -10.02 11.38
CA LYS A 8 -4.18 -9.06 10.43
C LYS A 8 -4.62 -9.42 9.02
N ILE A 9 -5.29 -8.49 8.35
CA ILE A 9 -5.84 -8.68 7.00
C ILE A 9 -5.12 -7.72 6.06
N VAL A 10 -4.46 -8.26 5.03
CA VAL A 10 -3.81 -7.45 3.99
C VAL A 10 -4.67 -7.48 2.74
N ILE A 11 -5.12 -6.32 2.29
CA ILE A 11 -5.89 -6.17 1.06
C ILE A 11 -4.91 -6.02 -0.11
N ALA A 12 -4.91 -7.01 -1.00
CA ALA A 12 -4.06 -7.01 -2.18
C ALA A 12 -4.47 -5.88 -3.16
N HIS A 13 -3.48 -5.27 -3.80
CA HIS A 13 -3.67 -4.25 -4.84
C HIS A 13 -4.52 -3.05 -4.38
N TYR A 14 -4.57 -2.79 -3.08
CA TYR A 14 -5.44 -1.76 -2.50
C TYR A 14 -6.91 -1.91 -2.93
N PHE A 15 -7.37 -3.13 -3.14
CA PHE A 15 -8.71 -3.46 -3.65
C PHE A 15 -9.01 -2.87 -5.03
N TRP A 16 -7.99 -2.62 -5.85
CA TRP A 16 -8.19 -2.10 -7.20
C TRP A 16 -9.22 -2.94 -7.98
N PRO A 17 -10.14 -2.32 -8.77
CA PRO A 17 -10.14 -0.90 -9.17
C PRO A 17 -10.84 0.07 -8.20
N GLU A 18 -11.40 -0.39 -7.12
CA GLU A 18 -12.22 0.41 -6.19
C GLU A 18 -11.37 1.02 -5.06
N VAL A 19 -10.28 1.71 -5.41
CA VAL A 19 -9.32 2.23 -4.41
C VAL A 19 -9.93 3.30 -3.49
N GLU A 20 -10.79 4.17 -4.02
CA GLU A 20 -11.47 5.20 -3.21
C GLU A 20 -12.43 4.57 -2.21
N TYR A 21 -13.24 3.63 -2.68
CA TYR A 21 -14.18 2.89 -1.83
C TYR A 21 -13.43 2.10 -0.74
N CYS A 22 -12.32 1.49 -1.09
CA CYS A 22 -11.48 0.77 -0.13
C CYS A 22 -11.05 1.69 1.02
N TYR A 23 -10.56 2.89 0.71
CA TYR A 23 -10.21 3.88 1.73
C TYR A 23 -11.41 4.24 2.60
N GLU A 24 -12.56 4.56 2.00
CA GLU A 24 -13.75 4.99 2.72
C GLU A 24 -14.23 3.94 3.74
N VAL A 25 -14.24 2.67 3.34
CA VAL A 25 -14.82 1.61 4.20
C VAL A 25 -13.82 0.98 5.17
N THR A 26 -12.52 1.11 4.94
CA THR A 26 -11.50 0.40 5.74
C THR A 26 -10.57 1.28 6.54
N SER A 27 -10.50 2.58 6.25
CA SER A 27 -9.51 3.46 6.87
C SER A 27 -9.65 3.61 8.39
N ASP A 28 -10.81 3.33 8.96
CA ASP A 28 -11.05 3.33 10.41
C ASP A 28 -10.86 1.95 11.06
N ILE A 29 -10.46 0.93 10.30
CA ILE A 29 -10.32 -0.45 10.81
C ILE A 29 -8.83 -0.75 11.04
N SER A 30 -8.43 -0.87 12.28
CA SER A 30 -7.01 -0.94 12.70
C SER A 30 -6.26 -2.19 12.24
N ASN A 31 -6.94 -3.32 12.05
CA ASN A 31 -6.32 -4.59 11.66
C ASN A 31 -6.36 -4.87 10.15
N ILE A 32 -6.70 -3.86 9.35
CA ILE A 32 -6.59 -3.90 7.90
C ILE A 32 -5.32 -3.19 7.45
N TYR A 33 -4.60 -3.84 6.57
CA TYR A 33 -3.38 -3.40 5.90
C TYR A 33 -3.60 -3.47 4.40
N TYR A 34 -2.73 -2.85 3.62
CA TYR A 34 -2.85 -2.80 2.17
C TYR A 34 -1.49 -3.05 1.53
N ASP A 35 -1.46 -3.73 0.39
CA ASP A 35 -0.26 -3.74 -0.43
C ASP A 35 -0.43 -2.87 -1.68
N THR A 36 0.68 -2.38 -2.18
CA THR A 36 0.72 -1.49 -3.36
C THR A 36 1.00 -2.25 -4.66
N SER A 37 1.04 -3.59 -4.62
CA SER A 37 1.31 -4.40 -5.80
C SER A 37 0.29 -4.11 -6.92
N GLY A 38 0.76 -4.05 -8.14
CA GLY A 38 -0.06 -3.73 -9.31
C GLY A 38 -0.40 -2.25 -9.50
N LEU A 39 -0.33 -1.41 -8.48
CA LEU A 39 -0.72 0.01 -8.59
C LEU A 39 0.21 0.85 -9.47
N GLY A 40 1.43 0.39 -9.71
CA GLY A 40 2.37 1.01 -10.63
C GLY A 40 2.26 0.53 -12.08
N ASP A 41 1.36 -0.38 -12.37
CA ASP A 41 1.15 -0.91 -13.71
C ASP A 41 0.49 0.12 -14.64
N ASP A 42 0.91 0.14 -15.91
CA ASP A 42 0.40 1.12 -16.89
C ASP A 42 -1.10 1.00 -17.11
N GLU A 43 -1.65 -0.22 -17.16
CA GLU A 43 -3.09 -0.42 -17.34
C GLU A 43 -3.88 0.11 -16.14
N VAL A 44 -3.39 -0.15 -14.94
CA VAL A 44 -3.99 0.33 -13.70
C VAL A 44 -3.98 1.85 -13.66
N ILE A 45 -2.85 2.47 -13.98
CA ILE A 45 -2.70 3.92 -14.02
C ILE A 45 -3.61 4.54 -15.10
N THR A 46 -3.69 3.93 -16.27
CA THR A 46 -4.54 4.40 -17.37
C THR A 46 -6.03 4.32 -17.02
N GLU A 47 -6.46 3.22 -16.43
CA GLU A 47 -7.86 2.97 -16.10
C GLU A 47 -8.34 3.82 -14.91
N THR A 48 -7.56 3.90 -13.85
CA THR A 48 -7.97 4.55 -12.61
C THR A 48 -7.55 6.02 -12.54
N GLY A 49 -6.41 6.36 -13.13
CA GLY A 49 -5.77 7.66 -13.04
C GLY A 49 -4.72 7.70 -11.93
N LEU A 50 -3.52 8.19 -12.29
CA LEU A 50 -2.38 8.27 -11.38
C LEU A 50 -2.70 9.11 -10.13
N ASP A 51 -3.43 10.22 -10.30
CA ASP A 51 -3.78 11.12 -9.19
C ASP A 51 -4.67 10.43 -8.14
N LYS A 52 -5.61 9.59 -8.55
CA LYS A 52 -6.45 8.83 -7.62
C LYS A 52 -5.64 7.79 -6.85
N ILE A 53 -4.71 7.11 -7.51
CA ILE A 53 -3.82 6.13 -6.88
C ILE A 53 -2.92 6.82 -5.87
N LYS A 54 -2.27 7.92 -6.25
CA LYS A 54 -1.42 8.71 -5.35
C LYS A 54 -2.19 9.24 -4.16
N ASP A 55 -3.37 9.79 -4.40
CA ASP A 55 -4.23 10.34 -3.35
C ASP A 55 -4.63 9.27 -2.32
N ALA A 56 -5.02 8.09 -2.78
CA ALA A 56 -5.36 6.96 -1.90
C ALA A 56 -4.18 6.55 -1.01
N ILE A 57 -2.99 6.45 -1.57
CA ILE A 57 -1.77 6.10 -0.82
C ILE A 57 -1.44 7.18 0.21
N VAL A 58 -1.41 8.44 -0.20
CA VAL A 58 -1.04 9.57 0.68
C VAL A 58 -2.05 9.73 1.82
N LYS A 59 -3.35 9.65 1.55
CA LYS A 59 -4.39 9.67 2.58
C LYS A 59 -4.25 8.52 3.57
N THR A 60 -3.92 7.34 3.08
CA THR A 60 -3.72 6.16 3.93
C THR A 60 -2.52 6.36 4.85
N VAL A 61 -1.40 6.86 4.35
CA VAL A 61 -0.22 7.16 5.17
C VAL A 61 -0.54 8.19 6.25
N ALA A 62 -1.30 9.23 5.91
CA ALA A 62 -1.70 10.25 6.88
C ALA A 62 -2.54 9.68 8.03
N LYS A 63 -3.43 8.76 7.74
CA LYS A 63 -4.36 8.18 8.73
C LYS A 63 -3.82 6.92 9.39
N LYS A 64 -3.12 6.07 8.64
CA LYS A 64 -2.62 4.75 9.07
C LYS A 64 -1.19 4.56 8.58
N PRO A 65 -0.20 5.25 9.15
CA PRO A 65 1.17 5.33 8.61
C PRO A 65 1.92 3.99 8.53
N TYR A 66 1.45 2.98 9.26
CA TYR A 66 2.10 1.67 9.32
C TYR A 66 1.30 0.56 8.60
N SER A 67 0.33 0.92 7.77
CA SER A 67 -0.61 -0.04 7.16
C SER A 67 -0.29 -0.40 5.71
N LEU A 68 0.54 0.36 5.01
CA LEU A 68 0.90 0.10 3.63
C LEU A 68 2.19 -0.70 3.53
N VAL A 69 2.18 -1.75 2.73
CA VAL A 69 3.37 -2.54 2.39
C VAL A 69 3.63 -2.51 0.90
N PHE A 70 4.90 -2.42 0.52
CA PHE A 70 5.32 -2.38 -0.87
C PHE A 70 5.22 -3.77 -1.50
N GLY A 71 4.70 -3.82 -2.72
CA GLY A 71 4.66 -5.00 -3.55
C GLY A 71 4.73 -4.64 -5.03
N THR A 72 5.07 -5.57 -5.89
CA THR A 72 5.23 -5.35 -7.33
C THR A 72 4.38 -6.25 -8.21
N ASP A 73 3.83 -7.33 -7.65
CA ASP A 73 3.16 -8.38 -8.42
C ASP A 73 4.10 -9.01 -9.49
N TYR A 74 5.34 -9.23 -9.09
CA TYR A 74 6.34 -9.88 -9.95
C TYR A 74 5.88 -11.32 -10.30
N ALA A 75 5.97 -11.76 -11.54
CA ALA A 75 6.53 -11.24 -12.78
C ALA A 75 5.46 -10.64 -13.73
N MET A 76 4.30 -10.28 -13.20
CA MET A 76 3.21 -9.69 -13.98
C MET A 76 3.45 -8.20 -14.27
N CYS A 77 4.11 -7.51 -13.36
CA CYS A 77 4.30 -6.06 -13.42
C CYS A 77 5.78 -5.66 -13.36
N ASP A 78 6.07 -4.45 -13.82
CA ASP A 78 7.39 -3.84 -13.81
C ASP A 78 7.78 -3.36 -12.41
N ILE A 79 8.88 -3.88 -11.88
CA ILE A 79 9.38 -3.55 -10.54
C ILE A 79 9.77 -2.07 -10.45
N GLU A 80 10.45 -1.55 -11.47
CA GLU A 80 10.95 -0.16 -11.48
C GLU A 80 9.79 0.84 -11.43
N LYS A 81 8.73 0.59 -12.18
CA LYS A 81 7.52 1.43 -12.15
C LYS A 81 6.88 1.49 -10.77
N HIS A 82 6.89 0.38 -10.03
CA HIS A 82 6.35 0.32 -8.66
C HIS A 82 7.24 1.09 -7.68
N ILE A 83 8.56 0.97 -7.81
CA ILE A 83 9.51 1.76 -7.01
C ILE A 83 9.31 3.25 -7.29
N ASN A 84 9.21 3.63 -8.56
CA ASN A 84 9.02 5.01 -8.97
C ASN A 84 7.68 5.59 -8.50
N LEU A 85 6.61 4.78 -8.47
CA LEU A 85 5.33 5.22 -7.92
C LEU A 85 5.47 5.72 -6.49
N ILE A 86 6.14 4.96 -5.63
CA ILE A 86 6.34 5.36 -4.23
C ILE A 86 7.29 6.56 -4.12
N ASN A 87 8.37 6.55 -4.90
CA ASN A 87 9.36 7.64 -4.85
C ASN A 87 8.82 9.00 -5.30
N CYS A 88 7.82 9.02 -6.19
CA CYS A 88 7.22 10.27 -6.67
C CYS A 88 6.10 10.81 -5.77
N LEU A 89 5.73 10.10 -4.71
CA LEU A 89 4.72 10.56 -3.76
C LEU A 89 5.23 11.72 -2.89
N ASN A 90 4.33 12.61 -2.54
CA ASN A 90 4.62 13.70 -1.60
C ASN A 90 4.62 13.18 -0.15
N LEU A 91 5.61 12.38 0.17
CA LEU A 91 5.82 11.76 1.48
C LEU A 91 7.24 12.05 1.98
N THR A 92 7.41 12.00 3.28
CA THR A 92 8.76 12.09 3.89
C THR A 92 9.59 10.86 3.57
N SER A 93 10.92 10.98 3.70
CA SER A 93 11.83 9.83 3.53
C SER A 93 11.49 8.69 4.51
N GLN A 94 11.09 9.03 5.72
CA GLN A 94 10.70 8.04 6.73
C GLN A 94 9.40 7.31 6.33
N GLU A 95 8.41 8.03 5.82
CA GLU A 95 7.16 7.45 5.35
C GLU A 95 7.38 6.50 4.16
N LYS A 96 8.23 6.89 3.22
CA LYS A 96 8.63 6.02 2.10
C LYS A 96 9.37 4.77 2.58
N ALA A 97 10.30 4.91 3.51
CA ALA A 97 11.02 3.77 4.10
C ALA A 97 10.06 2.81 4.83
N ASN A 98 9.05 3.33 5.50
CA ASN A 98 8.00 2.51 6.12
C ASN A 98 7.26 1.68 5.09
N ILE A 99 6.85 2.28 3.97
CA ILE A 99 6.16 1.56 2.88
C ILE A 99 7.07 0.51 2.26
N PHE A 100 8.32 0.86 1.93
CA PHE A 100 9.23 -0.04 1.23
C PHE A 100 9.63 -1.28 2.04
N SER A 101 9.78 -1.16 3.36
CA SER A 101 10.30 -2.29 4.14
C SER A 101 9.83 -2.36 5.59
N LYS A 102 9.83 -1.26 6.32
CA LYS A 102 9.65 -1.30 7.78
C LYS A 102 8.28 -1.81 8.21
N ASN A 103 7.23 -1.44 7.47
CA ASN A 103 5.88 -1.92 7.75
C ASN A 103 5.77 -3.44 7.54
N ALA A 104 6.35 -3.97 6.47
CA ALA A 104 6.36 -5.42 6.21
C ALA A 104 7.17 -6.17 7.26
N ILE A 105 8.33 -5.66 7.64
CA ILE A 105 9.18 -6.24 8.69
C ILE A 105 8.38 -6.39 10.00
N SER A 106 7.68 -5.34 10.40
CA SER A 106 6.87 -5.33 11.62
C SER A 106 5.64 -6.24 11.50
N LEU A 107 4.89 -6.12 10.39
CA LEU A 107 3.63 -6.86 10.19
C LEU A 107 3.84 -8.36 10.13
N PHE A 108 4.86 -8.80 9.39
CA PHE A 108 5.17 -10.22 9.18
C PHE A 108 6.23 -10.76 10.13
N LYS A 109 6.71 -9.94 11.08
CA LYS A 109 7.75 -10.32 12.06
C LYS A 109 9.00 -10.88 11.39
N ILE A 110 9.44 -10.22 10.32
CA ILE A 110 10.62 -10.64 9.55
C ILE A 110 11.87 -10.36 10.38
N LYS A 111 12.74 -11.36 10.50
CA LYS A 111 14.07 -11.17 11.10
C LYS A 111 14.98 -10.55 10.05
N VAL A 112 15.64 -9.48 10.44
CA VAL A 112 16.62 -8.78 9.60
C VAL A 112 17.98 -8.96 10.26
N ASP A 113 18.93 -9.54 9.52
CA ASP A 113 20.34 -9.59 9.95
C ASP A 113 20.98 -8.21 9.72
N GLU A 114 21.56 -7.69 10.78
CA GLU A 114 22.32 -6.44 10.70
C GLU A 114 23.77 -6.67 10.28
#